data_e3ec3acf4b897d95c5e2adcd4790c1cc
#
_entry.id   e3ec3acf4b897d95c5e2adcd4790c1cc
#
_cell.length_a   1.000
_cell.length_b   1.000
_cell.length_c   1.000
_cell.angle_alpha   90.00
_cell.angle_beta   90.00
_cell.angle_gamma   90.00
#
_symmetry.space_group_name_H-M   'P 1'
#
loop_
_entity.id
_entity.type
_entity.pdbx_description
1 polymer ?
#
loop_
_entity_poly.entity_id
_entity_poly.type
_entity_poly.pdbx_seq_one_letter_code
_entity_poly.pdbx_strand_id
1 'polypeptide(L)'
;PIPAPKNIPELILGLLIVAVVPGICEEIMHRGLLLSAYEKRGSYKAVIIVAIYFGIFHFDITNFFGPIFLGLIIGYYVVRTNSIFAGMFAHFLNNAIAELLQYFLSDGSQPEKMTVSLQELQTIILLGIICLFITAGLLVLFKRATEEKSVITPPIASVRNDVKSILSHWPVILVLIL
;
A
#
# COMPACT_ATOMS: atom_id res chain seq x y z
N PRO A 1 4.79 -16.88 6.70
CA PRO A 1 5.18 -16.63 5.30
C PRO A 1 4.70 -17.78 4.41
N ILE A 2 4.22 -17.44 3.22
CA ILE A 2 3.84 -18.43 2.21
C ILE A 2 5.16 -18.93 1.60
N PRO A 3 5.37 -20.27 1.48
CA PRO A 3 6.59 -20.80 0.88
C PRO A 3 6.68 -20.44 -0.61
N ALA A 4 7.91 -20.28 -1.12
CA ALA A 4 8.13 -20.01 -2.53
C ALA A 4 7.57 -21.13 -3.41
N PRO A 5 6.89 -20.80 -4.53
CA PRO A 5 6.43 -21.82 -5.48
C PRO A 5 7.61 -22.59 -6.07
N LYS A 6 7.48 -23.92 -6.20
CA LYS A 6 8.55 -24.81 -6.69
C LYS A 6 8.37 -25.20 -8.16
N ASN A 7 7.21 -24.99 -8.72
CA ASN A 7 6.85 -25.36 -10.09
C ASN A 7 5.78 -24.43 -10.64
N ILE A 8 5.51 -24.51 -11.95
CA ILE A 8 4.55 -23.65 -12.63
C ILE A 8 3.10 -23.77 -12.08
N PRO A 9 2.56 -24.97 -11.80
CA PRO A 9 1.25 -25.08 -11.16
C PRO A 9 1.15 -24.35 -9.81
N GLU A 10 2.16 -24.46 -8.95
CA GLU A 10 2.22 -23.75 -7.67
C GLU A 10 2.32 -22.24 -7.88
N LEU A 11 3.13 -21.79 -8.86
CA LEU A 11 3.21 -20.38 -9.23
C LEU A 11 1.86 -19.82 -9.69
N ILE A 12 1.14 -20.55 -10.57
CA ILE A 12 -0.19 -20.11 -11.03
C ILE A 12 -1.16 -20.02 -9.85
N LEU A 13 -1.15 -21.00 -8.97
CA LEU A 13 -1.97 -20.99 -7.77
C LEU A 13 -1.59 -19.85 -6.82
N GLY A 14 -0.29 -19.61 -6.63
CA GLY A 14 0.24 -18.48 -5.86
C GLY A 14 -0.22 -17.14 -6.42
N LEU A 15 -0.08 -16.93 -7.74
CA LEU A 15 -0.55 -15.72 -8.41
C LEU A 15 -2.07 -15.50 -8.22
N LEU A 16 -2.87 -16.56 -8.29
CA LEU A 16 -4.31 -16.44 -8.04
C LEU A 16 -4.62 -16.05 -6.59
N ILE A 17 -4.00 -16.73 -5.62
CA ILE A 17 -4.32 -16.57 -4.19
C ILE A 17 -3.68 -15.30 -3.62
N VAL A 18 -2.42 -15.00 -4.01
CA VAL A 18 -1.62 -13.93 -3.41
C VAL A 18 -1.75 -12.61 -4.17
N ALA A 19 -2.04 -12.65 -5.49
CA ALA A 19 -2.10 -11.43 -6.28
C ALA A 19 -3.53 -11.08 -6.76
N VAL A 20 -4.24 -12.03 -7.40
CA VAL A 20 -5.57 -11.74 -7.98
C VAL A 20 -6.61 -11.52 -6.88
N VAL A 21 -6.72 -12.47 -5.95
CA VAL A 21 -7.76 -12.41 -4.90
C VAL A 21 -7.59 -11.18 -4.00
N PRO A 22 -6.41 -10.89 -3.42
CA PRO A 22 -6.22 -9.66 -2.63
C PRO A 22 -6.40 -8.40 -3.47
N GLY A 23 -5.84 -8.36 -4.68
CA GLY A 23 -5.98 -7.21 -5.59
C GLY A 23 -7.44 -6.85 -5.91
N ILE A 24 -8.36 -7.79 -5.85
CA ILE A 24 -9.79 -7.54 -6.03
C ILE A 24 -10.48 -7.31 -4.68
N CYS A 25 -10.39 -8.27 -3.76
CA CYS A 25 -11.19 -8.26 -2.53
C CYS A 25 -10.79 -7.14 -1.57
N GLU A 26 -9.50 -6.94 -1.39
CA GLU A 26 -8.99 -5.89 -0.50
C GLU A 26 -9.23 -4.50 -1.09
N GLU A 27 -9.15 -4.35 -2.41
CA GLU A 27 -9.46 -3.07 -3.04
C GLU A 27 -10.95 -2.72 -2.97
N ILE A 28 -11.85 -3.69 -3.13
CA ILE A 28 -13.29 -3.47 -2.91
C ILE A 28 -13.54 -2.98 -1.48
N MET A 29 -12.90 -3.60 -0.49
CA MET A 29 -13.05 -3.21 0.92
C MET A 29 -12.44 -1.83 1.19
N HIS A 30 -11.18 -1.61 0.81
CA HIS A 30 -10.46 -0.40 1.18
C HIS A 30 -10.83 0.79 0.29
N ARG A 31 -10.87 0.61 -1.04
CA ARG A 31 -11.10 1.73 -1.98
C ARG A 31 -12.57 1.84 -2.37
N GLY A 32 -13.27 0.72 -2.47
CA GLY A 32 -14.71 0.72 -2.72
C GLY A 32 -15.50 1.20 -1.51
N LEU A 33 -15.28 0.63 -0.33
CA LEU A 33 -16.08 0.92 0.86
C LEU A 33 -15.46 2.02 1.73
N LEU A 34 -14.24 1.79 2.27
CA LEU A 34 -13.66 2.70 3.25
C LEU A 34 -13.29 4.06 2.65
N LEU A 35 -12.60 4.08 1.49
CA LEU A 35 -12.20 5.33 0.85
C LEU A 35 -13.42 6.19 0.53
N SER A 36 -14.47 5.61 -0.08
CA SER A 36 -15.70 6.33 -0.41
C SER A 36 -16.44 6.88 0.82
N ALA A 37 -16.38 6.16 1.95
CA ALA A 37 -16.96 6.62 3.21
C ALA A 37 -16.22 7.83 3.79
N TYR A 38 -14.89 7.82 3.73
CA TYR A 38 -14.03 8.89 4.26
C TYR A 38 -13.80 10.04 3.30
N GLU A 39 -13.99 9.85 2.00
CA GLU A 39 -13.69 10.85 0.96
C GLU A 39 -14.48 12.15 1.11
N LYS A 40 -15.66 12.10 1.70
CA LYS A 40 -16.47 13.29 2.07
C LYS A 40 -15.70 14.25 2.99
N ARG A 41 -14.66 13.79 3.69
CA ARG A 41 -13.81 14.63 4.56
C ARG A 41 -12.59 15.20 3.85
N GLY A 42 -12.39 14.86 2.58
CA GLY A 42 -11.29 15.26 1.72
C GLY A 42 -10.52 14.04 1.20
N SER A 43 -10.34 13.96 -0.11
CA SER A 43 -9.77 12.79 -0.79
C SER A 43 -8.41 12.37 -0.22
N TYR A 44 -7.47 13.31 -0.03
CA TYR A 44 -6.14 12.96 0.48
C TYR A 44 -6.13 12.52 1.94
N LYS A 45 -7.04 13.09 2.78
CA LYS A 45 -7.20 12.60 4.16
C LYS A 45 -7.75 11.19 4.18
N ALA A 46 -8.74 10.90 3.32
CA ALA A 46 -9.28 9.57 3.18
C ALA A 46 -8.21 8.55 2.75
N VAL A 47 -7.36 8.92 1.79
CA VAL A 47 -6.23 8.06 1.37
C VAL A 47 -5.32 7.73 2.54
N ILE A 48 -4.93 8.72 3.36
CA ILE A 48 -4.06 8.50 4.53
C ILE A 48 -4.74 7.57 5.55
N ILE A 49 -6.00 7.83 5.90
CA ILE A 49 -6.75 7.03 6.87
C ILE A 49 -6.87 5.59 6.40
N VAL A 50 -7.26 5.39 5.13
CA VAL A 50 -7.46 4.05 4.56
C VAL A 50 -6.12 3.31 4.40
N ALA A 51 -5.02 4.00 4.11
CA ALA A 51 -3.69 3.41 4.08
C ALA A 51 -3.24 2.91 5.45
N ILE A 52 -3.54 3.64 6.53
CA ILE A 52 -3.27 3.20 7.90
C ILE A 52 -4.09 1.94 8.22
N TYR A 53 -5.38 1.92 7.90
CA TYR A 53 -6.21 0.72 8.04
C TYR A 53 -5.64 -0.46 7.24
N PHE A 54 -5.19 -0.22 6.02
CA PHE A 54 -4.57 -1.26 5.18
C PHE A 54 -3.37 -1.90 5.87
N GLY A 55 -2.51 -1.11 6.52
CA GLY A 55 -1.41 -1.63 7.34
C GLY A 55 -1.88 -2.41 8.56
N ILE A 56 -2.91 -1.91 9.28
CA ILE A 56 -3.48 -2.58 10.47
C ILE A 56 -4.07 -3.94 10.11
N PHE A 57 -4.79 -4.04 9.00
CA PHE A 57 -5.43 -5.29 8.54
C PHE A 57 -4.45 -6.40 8.14
N HIS A 58 -3.15 -6.09 7.98
CA HIS A 58 -2.13 -7.11 7.77
C HIS A 58 -1.73 -7.85 9.06
N PHE A 59 -2.09 -7.33 10.24
CA PHE A 59 -1.83 -7.93 11.55
C PHE A 59 -0.36 -8.33 11.79
N ASP A 60 0.58 -7.69 11.12
CA ASP A 60 2.02 -7.92 11.23
C ASP A 60 2.75 -6.63 11.58
N ILE A 61 3.18 -6.52 12.86
CA ILE A 61 3.90 -5.34 13.35
C ILE A 61 5.28 -5.19 12.68
N THR A 62 5.88 -6.28 12.25
CA THR A 62 7.21 -6.28 11.62
C THR A 62 7.15 -5.78 10.18
N ASN A 63 6.00 -5.95 9.53
CA ASN A 63 5.72 -5.48 8.18
C ASN A 63 4.57 -4.45 8.13
N PHE A 64 4.49 -3.58 9.12
CA PHE A 64 3.40 -2.61 9.24
C PHE A 64 3.52 -1.46 8.24
N PHE A 65 4.72 -0.92 8.06
CA PHE A 65 4.94 0.25 7.22
C PHE A 65 4.86 -0.04 5.72
N GLY A 66 5.28 -1.23 5.28
CA GLY A 66 5.22 -1.61 3.87
C GLY A 66 3.82 -1.50 3.28
N PRO A 67 2.81 -2.17 3.87
CA PRO A 67 1.42 -2.03 3.44
C PRO A 67 0.88 -0.60 3.53
N ILE A 68 1.25 0.21 4.54
CA ILE A 68 0.84 1.62 4.60
C ILE A 68 1.34 2.39 3.39
N PHE A 69 2.64 2.28 3.04
CA PHE A 69 3.19 2.97 1.88
C PHE A 69 2.54 2.50 0.58
N LEU A 70 2.34 1.20 0.40
CA LEU A 70 1.61 0.65 -0.72
C LEU A 70 0.17 1.19 -0.75
N GLY A 71 -0.49 1.22 0.39
CA GLY A 71 -1.83 1.76 0.58
C GLY A 71 -1.96 3.22 0.18
N LEU A 72 -0.97 4.06 0.49
CA LEU A 72 -0.91 5.47 0.07
C LEU A 72 -0.81 5.60 -1.44
N ILE A 73 0.08 4.83 -2.07
CA ILE A 73 0.30 4.87 -3.52
C ILE A 73 -0.95 4.40 -4.27
N ILE A 74 -1.54 3.27 -3.87
CA ILE A 74 -2.74 2.74 -4.49
C ILE A 74 -3.93 3.71 -4.30
N GLY A 75 -4.12 4.23 -3.08
CA GLY A 75 -5.16 5.22 -2.80
C GLY A 75 -4.99 6.50 -3.63
N TYR A 76 -3.76 6.95 -3.82
CA TYR A 76 -3.45 8.07 -4.71
C TYR A 76 -3.82 7.75 -6.17
N TYR A 77 -3.53 6.54 -6.67
CA TYR A 77 -3.92 6.15 -8.03
C TYR A 77 -5.45 6.16 -8.21
N VAL A 78 -6.19 5.60 -7.25
CA VAL A 78 -7.65 5.56 -7.30
C VAL A 78 -8.25 6.96 -7.33
N VAL A 79 -7.83 7.85 -6.44
CA VAL A 79 -8.32 9.24 -6.37
C VAL A 79 -7.94 10.02 -7.64
N ARG A 80 -6.73 9.84 -8.17
CA ARG A 80 -6.27 10.55 -9.36
C ARG A 80 -6.93 10.08 -10.66
N THR A 81 -7.26 8.81 -10.75
CA THR A 81 -7.93 8.24 -11.94
C THR A 81 -9.44 8.18 -11.81
N ASN A 82 -9.98 8.45 -10.62
CA ASN A 82 -11.38 8.22 -10.28
C ASN A 82 -11.84 6.80 -10.65
N SER A 83 -10.98 5.81 -10.41
CA SER A 83 -11.21 4.43 -10.81
C SER A 83 -10.63 3.43 -9.82
N ILE A 84 -11.47 2.56 -9.27
CA ILE A 84 -11.04 1.45 -8.41
C ILE A 84 -10.18 0.43 -9.17
N PHE A 85 -10.41 0.28 -10.49
CA PHE A 85 -9.63 -0.64 -11.32
C PHE A 85 -8.15 -0.27 -11.39
N ALA A 86 -7.81 1.02 -11.28
CA ALA A 86 -6.42 1.45 -11.18
C ALA A 86 -5.77 0.94 -9.90
N GLY A 87 -6.51 0.92 -8.78
CA GLY A 87 -6.06 0.33 -7.53
C GLY A 87 -5.90 -1.18 -7.62
N MET A 88 -6.92 -1.87 -8.13
CA MET A 88 -6.90 -3.33 -8.32
C MET A 88 -5.70 -3.77 -9.18
N PHE A 89 -5.45 -3.07 -10.27
CA PHE A 89 -4.32 -3.38 -11.15
C PHE A 89 -2.97 -3.13 -10.48
N ALA A 90 -2.82 -1.99 -9.79
CA ALA A 90 -1.58 -1.66 -9.09
C ALA A 90 -1.29 -2.65 -7.94
N HIS A 91 -2.30 -3.05 -7.19
CA HIS A 91 -2.18 -4.03 -6.11
C HIS A 91 -1.83 -5.42 -6.67
N PHE A 92 -2.60 -5.87 -7.66
CA PHE A 92 -2.30 -7.12 -8.36
C PHE A 92 -0.87 -7.15 -8.88
N LEU A 93 -0.43 -6.09 -9.56
CA LEU A 93 0.91 -6.02 -10.14
C LEU A 93 2.00 -6.09 -9.08
N ASN A 94 1.84 -5.36 -7.96
CA ASN A 94 2.77 -5.41 -6.84
C ASN A 94 2.94 -6.84 -6.29
N ASN A 95 1.83 -7.51 -6.03
CA ASN A 95 1.86 -8.86 -5.46
C ASN A 95 2.33 -9.90 -6.48
N ALA A 96 1.94 -9.77 -7.76
CA ALA A 96 2.39 -10.66 -8.82
C ALA A 96 3.90 -10.55 -9.07
N ILE A 97 4.46 -9.33 -9.05
CA ILE A 97 5.91 -9.14 -9.16
C ILE A 97 6.63 -9.79 -7.97
N ALA A 98 6.13 -9.60 -6.75
CA ALA A 98 6.72 -10.23 -5.56
C ALA A 98 6.72 -11.76 -5.66
N GLU A 99 5.61 -12.37 -6.09
CA GLU A 99 5.48 -13.81 -6.26
C GLU A 99 6.39 -14.35 -7.36
N LEU A 100 6.50 -13.64 -8.50
CA LEU A 100 7.40 -13.99 -9.58
C LEU A 100 8.87 -13.89 -9.15
N LEU A 101 9.26 -12.82 -8.45
CA LEU A 101 10.61 -12.68 -7.93
C LEU A 101 10.93 -13.80 -6.94
N GLN A 102 10.00 -14.17 -6.08
CA GLN A 102 10.17 -15.29 -5.16
C GLN A 102 10.37 -16.60 -5.91
N TYR A 103 9.60 -16.86 -6.96
CA TYR A 103 9.75 -18.07 -7.79
C TYR A 103 11.09 -18.15 -8.51
N PHE A 104 11.55 -17.04 -9.13
CA PHE A 104 12.78 -17.04 -9.95
C PHE A 104 14.05 -16.87 -9.12
N LEU A 105 14.00 -16.22 -7.97
CA LEU A 105 15.19 -15.91 -7.17
C LEU A 105 15.36 -16.80 -5.94
N SER A 106 14.33 -17.56 -5.54
CA SER A 106 14.47 -18.51 -4.43
C SER A 106 15.26 -19.73 -4.87
N ASP A 107 16.39 -19.96 -4.25
CA ASP A 107 17.21 -21.17 -4.42
C ASP A 107 16.77 -22.33 -3.52
N GLY A 108 15.69 -22.16 -2.76
CA GLY A 108 15.16 -23.15 -1.81
C GLY A 108 15.96 -23.27 -0.51
N SER A 109 17.00 -22.46 -0.33
CA SER A 109 17.75 -22.41 0.92
C SER A 109 16.94 -21.72 2.03
N GLN A 110 17.06 -22.21 3.26
CA GLN A 110 16.54 -21.50 4.42
C GLN A 110 17.31 -20.19 4.57
N PRO A 111 16.65 -19.09 4.96
CA PRO A 111 17.34 -17.84 5.19
C PRO A 111 18.36 -18.03 6.32
N GLU A 112 19.63 -18.15 5.97
CA GLU A 112 20.70 -17.99 6.94
C GLU A 112 20.60 -16.59 7.57
N LYS A 113 21.10 -16.46 8.82
CA LYS A 113 21.18 -15.13 9.46
C LYS A 113 21.96 -14.20 8.52
N MET A 114 21.24 -13.35 7.79
CA MET A 114 21.84 -12.39 6.87
C MET A 114 22.69 -11.40 7.66
N THR A 115 24.00 -11.58 7.62
CA THR A 115 24.94 -10.54 8.04
C THR A 115 25.19 -9.65 6.82
N VAL A 116 24.53 -8.50 6.80
CA VAL A 116 24.72 -7.54 5.70
C VAL A 116 26.05 -6.81 5.93
N SER A 117 26.96 -6.91 4.97
CA SER A 117 28.22 -6.15 4.98
C SER A 117 27.96 -4.65 4.81
N LEU A 118 28.89 -3.81 5.25
CA LEU A 118 28.78 -2.35 5.08
C LEU A 118 28.67 -1.96 3.59
N GLN A 119 29.36 -2.66 2.70
CA GLN A 119 29.31 -2.38 1.27
C GLN A 119 27.94 -2.73 0.66
N GLU A 120 27.35 -3.85 1.05
CA GLU A 120 25.99 -4.22 0.64
C GLU A 120 24.96 -3.22 1.15
N LEU A 121 25.07 -2.78 2.41
CA LEU A 121 24.20 -1.76 2.98
C LEU A 121 24.29 -0.44 2.20
N GLN A 122 25.50 0.02 1.86
CA GLN A 122 25.71 1.23 1.06
C GLN A 122 25.08 1.08 -0.34
N THR A 123 25.22 -0.09 -0.97
CA THR A 123 24.61 -0.36 -2.28
C THR A 123 23.09 -0.32 -2.22
N ILE A 124 22.49 -0.96 -1.21
CA ILE A 124 21.04 -0.96 -1.00
C ILE A 124 20.52 0.47 -0.78
N ILE A 125 21.20 1.26 0.04
CA ILE A 125 20.83 2.66 0.29
C ILE A 125 20.91 3.47 -1.01
N LEU A 126 21.99 3.35 -1.78
CA LEU A 126 22.14 4.06 -3.06
C LEU A 126 21.04 3.69 -4.05
N LEU A 127 20.77 2.41 -4.22
CA LEU A 127 19.66 1.94 -5.07
C LEU A 127 18.31 2.46 -4.58
N GLY A 128 18.07 2.45 -3.28
CA GLY A 128 16.85 3.01 -2.67
C GLY A 128 16.68 4.50 -2.98
N ILE A 129 17.75 5.30 -2.90
CA ILE A 129 17.73 6.71 -3.26
C ILE A 129 17.41 6.90 -4.76
N ILE A 130 18.05 6.13 -5.63
CA ILE A 130 17.79 6.19 -7.08
C ILE A 130 16.32 5.85 -7.37
N CYS A 131 15.81 4.76 -6.79
CA CYS A 131 14.41 4.36 -6.93
C CYS A 131 13.45 5.43 -6.41
N LEU A 132 13.78 6.12 -5.31
CA LEU A 132 12.98 7.21 -4.78
C LEU A 132 12.84 8.36 -5.79
N PHE A 133 13.94 8.80 -6.42
CA PHE A 133 13.90 9.87 -7.42
C PHE A 133 13.14 9.44 -8.69
N ILE A 134 13.32 8.20 -9.15
CA ILE A 134 12.56 7.66 -10.28
C ILE A 134 11.06 7.65 -9.95
N THR A 135 10.70 7.12 -8.78
CA THR A 135 9.30 7.06 -8.33
C THR A 135 8.69 8.45 -8.21
N ALA A 136 9.42 9.41 -7.62
CA ALA A 136 8.96 10.80 -7.53
C ALA A 136 8.71 11.42 -8.92
N GLY A 137 9.61 11.19 -9.87
CA GLY A 137 9.45 11.63 -11.26
C GLY A 137 8.23 11.01 -11.93
N LEU A 138 8.04 9.70 -11.78
CA LEU A 138 6.88 8.98 -12.32
C LEU A 138 5.57 9.46 -11.69
N LEU A 139 5.53 9.75 -10.38
CA LEU A 139 4.35 10.30 -9.72
C LEU A 139 4.01 11.71 -10.22
N VAL A 140 5.01 12.54 -10.53
CA VAL A 140 4.78 13.85 -11.15
C VAL A 140 4.20 13.71 -12.56
N LEU A 141 4.74 12.80 -13.36
CA LEU A 141 4.20 12.52 -14.71
C LEU A 141 2.77 11.96 -14.64
N PHE A 142 2.53 11.02 -13.73
CA PHE A 142 1.21 10.46 -13.49
C PHE A 142 0.21 11.53 -13.04
N LYS A 143 0.62 12.44 -12.15
CA LYS A 143 -0.20 13.58 -11.73
C LYS A 143 -0.64 14.42 -12.93
N ARG A 144 0.28 14.76 -13.83
CA ARG A 144 -0.03 15.52 -15.05
C ARG A 144 -0.97 14.77 -15.98
N ALA A 145 -0.68 13.48 -16.21
CA ALA A 145 -1.48 12.63 -17.12
C ALA A 145 -2.92 12.36 -16.62
N THR A 146 -3.16 12.53 -15.32
CA THR A 146 -4.48 12.28 -14.68
C THR A 146 -5.20 13.55 -14.23
N GLU A 147 -4.72 14.73 -14.60
CA GLU A 147 -5.25 16.00 -14.11
C GLU A 147 -6.73 16.20 -14.48
N GLU A 148 -7.09 15.91 -15.71
CA GLU A 148 -8.47 16.01 -16.22
C GLU A 148 -9.43 14.96 -15.64
N LYS A 149 -8.92 13.83 -15.18
CA LYS A 149 -9.72 12.72 -14.64
C LYS A 149 -9.94 12.81 -13.14
N SER A 150 -9.13 13.59 -12.44
CA SER A 150 -9.13 13.63 -10.98
C SER A 150 -10.32 14.42 -10.44
N VAL A 151 -11.12 13.76 -9.61
CA VAL A 151 -12.19 14.38 -8.83
C VAL A 151 -11.74 14.45 -7.38
N ILE A 152 -11.05 15.54 -7.01
CA ILE A 152 -10.49 15.70 -5.67
C ILE A 152 -11.43 16.50 -4.81
N THR A 153 -11.95 15.89 -3.77
CA THR A 153 -12.76 16.56 -2.73
C THR A 153 -11.84 17.33 -1.79
N PRO A 154 -12.05 18.65 -1.62
CA PRO A 154 -11.26 19.45 -0.68
C PRO A 154 -11.56 19.06 0.77
N PRO A 155 -10.62 19.24 1.70
CA PRO A 155 -10.83 18.93 3.11
C PRO A 155 -11.87 19.87 3.74
N ILE A 156 -12.88 19.30 4.42
CA ILE A 156 -13.92 20.07 5.13
C ILE A 156 -13.36 20.80 6.36
N ALA A 157 -12.35 20.20 7.03
CA ALA A 157 -11.74 20.74 8.23
C ALA A 157 -10.22 20.65 8.17
N SER A 158 -9.52 21.41 9.01
CA SER A 158 -8.07 21.26 9.16
C SER A 158 -7.74 19.96 9.90
N VAL A 159 -6.55 19.40 9.64
CA VAL A 159 -6.04 18.21 10.36
C VAL A 159 -6.05 18.43 11.87
N ARG A 160 -5.70 19.65 12.33
CA ARG A 160 -5.71 20.01 13.75
C ARG A 160 -7.10 19.87 14.37
N ASN A 161 -8.14 20.32 13.65
CA ASN A 161 -9.53 20.23 14.13
C ASN A 161 -10.01 18.78 14.15
N ASP A 162 -9.65 17.97 13.15
CA ASP A 162 -9.98 16.55 13.12
C ASP A 162 -9.33 15.80 14.29
N VAL A 163 -8.03 16.01 14.52
CA VAL A 163 -7.30 15.42 15.65
C VAL A 163 -7.91 15.86 16.99
N LYS A 164 -8.21 17.16 17.15
CA LYS A 164 -8.88 17.66 18.37
C LYS A 164 -10.23 16.98 18.59
N SER A 165 -11.04 16.83 17.55
CA SER A 165 -12.34 16.19 17.63
C SER A 165 -12.22 14.70 18.01
N ILE A 166 -11.25 13.98 17.44
CA ILE A 166 -10.98 12.58 17.76
C ILE A 166 -10.54 12.45 19.23
N LEU A 167 -9.55 13.22 19.65
CA LEU A 167 -9.02 13.17 21.02
C LEU A 167 -10.00 13.66 22.09
N SER A 168 -10.97 14.48 21.72
CA SER A 168 -12.03 14.92 22.64
C SER A 168 -13.23 13.98 22.71
N HIS A 169 -13.29 12.97 21.85
CA HIS A 169 -14.40 12.04 21.80
C HIS A 169 -14.26 10.98 22.88
N TRP A 170 -15.19 10.93 23.84
CA TRP A 170 -15.09 10.09 25.02
C TRP A 170 -14.83 8.58 24.76
N PRO A 171 -15.35 7.93 23.69
CA PRO A 171 -15.00 6.54 23.40
C PRO A 171 -13.51 6.35 23.05
N VAL A 172 -12.92 7.33 22.35
CA VAL A 172 -11.48 7.29 22.03
C VAL A 172 -10.65 7.47 23.31
N ILE A 173 -11.06 8.35 24.20
CA ILE A 173 -10.39 8.55 25.50
C ILE A 173 -10.40 7.26 26.30
N LEU A 174 -11.52 6.52 26.35
CA LEU A 174 -11.61 5.22 27.01
C LEU A 174 -10.63 4.19 26.45
N VAL A 175 -10.53 4.11 25.12
CA VAL A 175 -9.62 3.15 24.45
C VAL A 175 -8.15 3.50 24.69
N LEU A 176 -7.81 4.77 24.88
CA LEU A 176 -6.42 5.20 25.12
C LEU A 176 -5.99 5.03 26.59
N ILE A 177 -6.94 4.86 27.52
CA ILE A 177 -6.68 4.68 28.97
C ILE A 177 -6.66 3.19 29.38
N LEU A 178 -7.30 2.32 28.61
CA LEU A 178 -7.30 0.86 28.81
C LEU A 178 -6.08 0.20 28.20
#